data_78bef1fad25062e7c286607939bd223d
#
_entry.id   78bef1fad25062e7c286607939bd223d
#
_cell.length_a   1.000
_cell.length_b   1.000
_cell.length_c   1.000
_cell.angle_alpha   90.00
_cell.angle_beta   90.00
_cell.angle_gamma   90.00
#
_symmetry.space_group_name_H-M   'P 1'
#
loop_
_entity.id
_entity.type
_entity.pdbx_description
1 polymer ?
#
loop_
_entity_poly.entity_id
_entity_poly.type
_entity_poly.pdbx_seq_one_letter_code
_entity_poly.pdbx_strand_id
1 'polypeptide(L)'
;MNINMSALVNKKSLLVYLIIITGIITGCNSSLNDGKKLDLKVSLVKINAWENLMPGKETSFHISGTVKIKNNEEVTLSGIYLRDIVISQGNELVSQSHVLFNPLSGENSILPNSETIFDFKTSMNLDKIKRININNSISIELLFTSFGKNNNFKIDNIKIEKVY
;
A
#
# COMPACT_ATOMS: atom_id res chain seq x y z
N MET A 1 26.87 23.96 -64.60
CA MET A 1 26.64 22.76 -63.76
C MET A 1 26.34 23.25 -62.33
N ASN A 2 25.05 23.55 -62.04
CA ASN A 2 24.64 24.11 -60.74
C ASN A 2 24.32 22.94 -59.81
N ILE A 3 25.20 22.68 -58.83
CA ILE A 3 24.99 21.69 -57.82
C ILE A 3 24.07 22.33 -56.75
N ASN A 4 22.89 21.76 -56.62
CA ASN A 4 21.84 22.22 -55.72
C ASN A 4 22.28 21.98 -54.26
N MET A 5 22.89 23.00 -53.64
CA MET A 5 23.40 22.97 -52.25
C MET A 5 22.29 22.94 -51.19
N SER A 6 21.04 23.13 -51.58
CA SER A 6 19.89 23.12 -50.66
C SER A 6 19.49 21.73 -50.15
N ALA A 7 19.83 20.65 -50.93
CA ALA A 7 19.50 19.28 -50.52
C ALA A 7 20.45 18.68 -49.47
N LEU A 8 21.66 19.24 -49.33
CA LEU A 8 22.69 18.72 -48.39
C LEU A 8 22.48 19.24 -46.96
N VAL A 9 21.94 20.46 -46.83
CA VAL A 9 21.66 21.10 -45.53
C VAL A 9 20.49 20.38 -44.84
N ASN A 10 19.51 19.93 -45.61
CA ASN A 10 18.32 19.28 -45.07
C ASN A 10 18.58 17.88 -44.45
N LYS A 11 19.54 17.12 -45.02
CA LYS A 11 19.89 15.79 -44.47
C LYS A 11 20.67 15.86 -43.15
N LYS A 12 21.57 16.84 -42.99
CA LYS A 12 22.30 17.03 -41.72
C LYS A 12 21.40 17.54 -40.62
N SER A 13 20.46 18.45 -40.93
CA SER A 13 19.46 18.94 -39.99
C SER A 13 18.53 17.83 -39.55
N LEU A 14 18.07 16.96 -40.46
CA LEU A 14 17.20 15.83 -40.13
C LEU A 14 17.88 14.82 -39.18
N LEU A 15 19.19 14.57 -39.39
CA LEU A 15 19.96 13.63 -38.57
C LEU A 15 20.19 14.15 -37.16
N VAL A 16 20.41 15.47 -36.99
CA VAL A 16 20.51 16.12 -35.67
C VAL A 16 19.18 16.07 -34.94
N TYR A 17 18.05 16.33 -35.62
CA TYR A 17 16.71 16.19 -35.01
C TYR A 17 16.41 14.75 -34.57
N LEU A 18 16.82 13.75 -35.40
CA LEU A 18 16.61 12.35 -35.02
C LEU A 18 17.41 11.93 -33.80
N ILE A 19 18.65 12.44 -33.66
CA ILE A 19 19.49 12.18 -32.47
C ILE A 19 18.92 12.84 -31.21
N ILE A 20 18.37 14.05 -31.34
CA ILE A 20 17.73 14.76 -30.20
C ILE A 20 16.48 14.02 -29.77
N ILE A 21 15.64 13.54 -30.71
CA ILE A 21 14.41 12.81 -30.37
C ILE A 21 14.73 11.46 -29.70
N THR A 22 15.73 10.72 -30.20
CA THR A 22 16.14 9.45 -29.54
C THR A 22 16.77 9.67 -28.18
N GLY A 23 17.49 10.78 -27.95
CA GLY A 23 18.05 11.14 -26.65
C GLY A 23 16.97 11.46 -25.59
N ILE A 24 15.82 12.03 -26.00
CA ILE A 24 14.71 12.36 -25.09
C ILE A 24 13.91 11.10 -24.70
N ILE A 25 13.80 10.12 -25.59
CA ILE A 25 13.05 8.88 -25.31
C ILE A 25 13.83 7.94 -24.37
N THR A 26 15.17 7.96 -24.39
CA THR A 26 15.99 7.14 -23.49
C THR A 26 16.19 7.75 -22.10
N GLY A 27 15.81 9.03 -21.89
CA GLY A 27 15.96 9.74 -20.61
C GLY A 27 14.81 9.54 -19.62
N CYS A 28 13.68 8.94 -20.01
CA CYS A 28 12.57 8.61 -19.12
C CYS A 28 12.49 7.11 -18.82
N ASN A 29 13.60 6.47 -18.49
CA ASN A 29 13.53 5.38 -17.53
C ASN A 29 13.43 6.00 -16.13
N SER A 30 12.25 6.50 -15.77
CA SER A 30 11.83 6.41 -14.39
C SER A 30 11.87 4.91 -14.09
N SER A 31 12.98 4.41 -13.54
CA SER A 31 12.95 3.22 -12.74
C SER A 31 11.78 3.47 -11.79
N LEU A 32 10.65 2.83 -12.06
CA LEU A 32 9.68 2.51 -11.05
C LEU A 32 10.56 2.03 -9.90
N ASN A 33 10.66 2.85 -8.85
CA ASN A 33 11.36 2.52 -7.64
C ASN A 33 10.89 1.11 -7.30
N ASP A 34 11.70 0.14 -7.63
CA ASP A 34 11.59 -1.21 -7.09
C ASP A 34 11.73 -0.97 -5.60
N GLY A 35 10.53 -0.78 -4.96
CA GLY A 35 10.45 -0.12 -3.68
C GLY A 35 11.26 -0.93 -2.70
N LYS A 36 12.41 -0.41 -2.36
CA LYS A 36 13.35 -1.08 -1.46
C LYS A 36 12.54 -1.58 -0.28
N LYS A 37 12.42 -2.90 -0.14
CA LYS A 37 11.58 -3.53 0.88
C LYS A 37 12.02 -3.03 2.25
N LEU A 38 11.07 -2.60 3.05
CA LEU A 38 11.31 -2.19 4.42
C LEU A 38 11.55 -3.46 5.26
N ASP A 39 12.69 -3.54 5.95
CA ASP A 39 12.99 -4.70 6.80
C ASP A 39 12.31 -4.54 8.17
N LEU A 40 11.05 -4.94 8.19
CA LEU A 40 10.22 -4.97 9.40
C LEU A 40 9.82 -6.40 9.71
N LYS A 41 9.90 -6.77 10.98
CA LYS A 41 9.22 -7.96 11.49
C LYS A 41 7.91 -7.54 12.11
N VAL A 42 6.80 -7.86 11.44
CA VAL A 42 5.46 -7.61 11.92
C VAL A 42 4.88 -8.89 12.53
N SER A 43 4.24 -8.78 13.68
CA SER A 43 3.56 -9.90 14.33
C SER A 43 2.19 -9.46 14.85
N LEU A 44 1.20 -10.33 14.70
CA LEU A 44 -0.15 -10.10 15.18
C LEU A 44 -0.19 -10.29 16.71
N VAL A 45 -0.79 -9.33 17.41
CA VAL A 45 -1.11 -9.44 18.85
C VAL A 45 -2.59 -9.79 19.00
N LYS A 46 -3.46 -9.05 18.32
CA LYS A 46 -4.92 -9.24 18.40
C LYS A 46 -5.57 -8.77 17.09
N ILE A 47 -6.64 -9.44 16.68
CA ILE A 47 -7.50 -9.00 15.59
C ILE A 47 -8.94 -9.40 15.86
N ASN A 48 -9.87 -8.49 15.54
CA ASN A 48 -11.30 -8.72 15.55
C ASN A 48 -11.90 -8.21 14.23
N ALA A 49 -12.82 -8.96 13.68
CA ALA A 49 -13.62 -8.56 12.54
C ALA A 49 -15.09 -8.83 12.86
N TRP A 50 -15.96 -7.84 12.67
CA TRP A 50 -17.37 -8.00 12.97
C TRP A 50 -18.27 -7.22 12.02
N GLU A 51 -19.46 -7.77 11.83
CA GLU A 51 -20.57 -7.13 11.12
C GLU A 51 -21.54 -6.56 12.16
N ASN A 52 -21.85 -5.26 11.99
CA ASN A 52 -22.85 -4.59 12.83
C ASN A 52 -24.23 -4.70 12.17
N LEU A 53 -25.12 -5.42 12.80
CA LEU A 53 -26.50 -5.68 12.35
C LEU A 53 -27.54 -4.98 13.24
N MET A 54 -27.17 -3.95 13.99
CA MET A 54 -28.08 -3.25 14.89
C MET A 54 -29.27 -2.65 14.10
N PRO A 55 -30.53 -2.89 14.56
CA PRO A 55 -31.71 -2.31 13.92
C PRO A 55 -31.65 -0.79 13.88
N GLY A 56 -32.02 -0.21 12.73
CA GLY A 56 -32.08 1.25 12.53
C GLY A 56 -30.74 1.92 12.27
N LYS A 57 -29.65 1.16 12.08
CA LYS A 57 -28.36 1.64 11.60
C LYS A 57 -27.98 1.02 10.27
N GLU A 58 -27.16 1.74 9.51
CA GLU A 58 -26.57 1.17 8.29
C GLU A 58 -25.72 -0.04 8.64
N THR A 59 -25.87 -1.10 7.87
CA THR A 59 -25.04 -2.31 8.03
C THR A 59 -23.60 -1.98 7.72
N SER A 60 -22.72 -2.24 8.66
CA SER A 60 -21.30 -1.89 8.56
C SER A 60 -20.40 -3.05 8.97
N PHE A 61 -19.28 -3.18 8.27
CA PHE A 61 -18.25 -4.13 8.59
C PHE A 61 -17.06 -3.42 9.23
N HIS A 62 -16.58 -3.97 10.31
CA HIS A 62 -15.51 -3.38 11.11
C HIS A 62 -14.37 -4.35 11.28
N ILE A 63 -13.15 -3.82 11.27
CA ILE A 63 -11.94 -4.53 11.62
C ILE A 63 -11.18 -3.68 12.61
N SER A 64 -10.70 -4.30 13.68
CA SER A 64 -9.73 -3.69 14.57
C SER A 64 -8.65 -4.69 14.94
N GLY A 65 -7.45 -4.22 15.17
CA GLY A 65 -6.36 -5.10 15.57
C GLY A 65 -5.20 -4.34 16.16
N THR A 66 -4.32 -5.13 16.77
CA THR A 66 -3.07 -4.70 17.36
C THR A 66 -1.95 -5.52 16.73
N VAL A 67 -0.94 -4.87 16.20
CA VAL A 67 0.27 -5.50 15.70
C VAL A 67 1.49 -4.98 16.44
N LYS A 68 2.47 -5.84 16.63
CA LYS A 68 3.79 -5.48 17.10
C LYS A 68 4.71 -5.40 15.90
N ILE A 69 5.45 -4.31 15.77
CA ILE A 69 6.41 -4.07 14.69
C ILE A 69 7.78 -3.91 15.29
N LYS A 70 8.73 -4.70 14.80
CA LYS A 70 10.16 -4.57 15.11
C LYS A 70 10.89 -4.01 13.90
N ASN A 71 11.67 -2.97 14.13
CA ASN A 71 12.58 -2.42 13.14
C ASN A 71 13.85 -3.27 13.10
N ASN A 72 14.10 -3.97 11.99
CA ASN A 72 15.35 -4.72 11.77
C ASN A 72 16.37 -3.92 10.96
N GLU A 73 16.02 -2.69 10.51
CA GLU A 73 16.97 -1.79 9.85
C GLU A 73 18.00 -1.24 10.88
N GLU A 74 19.19 -0.90 10.41
CA GLU A 74 20.23 -0.28 11.23
C GLU A 74 19.98 1.20 11.52
N VAL A 75 18.94 1.78 10.92
CA VAL A 75 18.59 3.19 11.05
C VAL A 75 17.21 3.35 11.72
N THR A 76 17.01 4.49 12.36
CA THR A 76 15.72 4.86 12.89
C THR A 76 14.72 5.02 11.73
N LEU A 77 13.60 4.31 11.80
CA LEU A 77 12.49 4.49 10.89
C LEU A 77 11.58 5.56 11.44
N SER A 78 11.50 6.69 10.74
CA SER A 78 10.56 7.77 11.02
C SER A 78 9.48 7.82 9.94
N GLY A 79 8.30 8.37 10.30
CA GLY A 79 7.19 8.49 9.36
C GLY A 79 6.66 7.13 8.88
N ILE A 80 6.74 6.10 9.74
CA ILE A 80 6.10 4.82 9.43
C ILE A 80 4.60 4.94 9.65
N TYR A 81 3.82 4.47 8.68
CA TYR A 81 2.37 4.45 8.76
C TYR A 81 1.77 3.24 8.03
N LEU A 82 0.61 2.82 8.48
CA LEU A 82 -0.22 1.85 7.80
C LEU A 82 -0.99 2.59 6.69
N ARG A 83 -0.61 2.36 5.44
CA ARG A 83 -1.20 3.03 4.29
C ARG A 83 -2.56 2.46 3.92
N ASP A 84 -2.63 1.14 3.80
CA ASP A 84 -3.81 0.44 3.34
C ASP A 84 -4.08 -0.82 4.16
N ILE A 85 -5.35 -1.17 4.28
CA ILE A 85 -5.84 -2.49 4.66
C ILE A 85 -6.55 -3.08 3.45
N VAL A 86 -6.03 -4.19 2.95
CA VAL A 86 -6.65 -4.96 1.86
C VAL A 86 -7.35 -6.17 2.45
N ILE A 87 -8.62 -6.36 2.13
CA ILE A 87 -9.45 -7.44 2.62
C ILE A 87 -9.79 -8.35 1.45
N SER A 88 -9.55 -9.63 1.62
CA SER A 88 -9.92 -10.65 0.65
C SER A 88 -10.67 -11.81 1.30
N GLN A 89 -11.51 -12.49 0.51
CA GLN A 89 -12.19 -13.71 0.91
C GLN A 89 -11.96 -14.78 -0.16
N GLY A 90 -11.28 -15.85 0.22
CA GLY A 90 -10.69 -16.75 -0.77
C GLY A 90 -9.67 -16.02 -1.63
N ASN A 91 -9.84 -16.06 -2.96
CA ASN A 91 -9.00 -15.37 -3.93
C ASN A 91 -9.59 -14.04 -4.43
N GLU A 92 -10.72 -13.61 -3.88
CA GLU A 92 -11.41 -12.40 -4.33
C GLU A 92 -11.06 -11.21 -3.42
N LEU A 93 -10.69 -10.08 -4.05
CA LEU A 93 -10.58 -8.80 -3.37
C LEU A 93 -11.99 -8.32 -2.97
N VAL A 94 -12.20 -8.13 -1.68
CA VAL A 94 -13.45 -7.60 -1.12
C VAL A 94 -13.40 -6.09 -1.02
N SER A 95 -12.35 -5.56 -0.44
CA SER A 95 -12.18 -4.12 -0.23
C SER A 95 -10.72 -3.74 -0.03
N GLN A 96 -10.41 -2.50 -0.37
CA GLN A 96 -9.18 -1.83 0.02
C GLN A 96 -9.56 -0.50 0.68
N SER A 97 -9.09 -0.29 1.88
CA SER A 97 -9.37 0.92 2.66
C SER A 97 -8.07 1.62 3.00
N HIS A 98 -8.00 2.91 2.70
CA HIS A 98 -6.95 3.78 3.23
C HIS A 98 -7.20 4.00 4.72
N VAL A 99 -6.20 3.77 5.52
CA VAL A 99 -6.32 3.92 6.98
C VAL A 99 -5.74 5.26 7.38
N LEU A 100 -6.57 6.05 8.05
CA LEU A 100 -6.05 7.18 8.82
C LEU A 100 -5.42 6.60 10.09
N PHE A 101 -4.11 6.49 10.06
CA PHE A 101 -3.34 5.91 11.12
C PHE A 101 -3.11 6.91 12.25
N ASN A 102 -3.41 6.52 13.48
CA ASN A 102 -3.04 7.26 14.67
C ASN A 102 -2.09 6.39 15.51
N PRO A 103 -0.78 6.64 15.54
CA PRO A 103 0.11 5.91 16.42
C PRO A 103 -0.25 6.27 17.88
N LEU A 104 -0.45 5.27 18.70
CA LEU A 104 -0.75 5.44 20.12
C LEU A 104 0.33 6.22 20.89
N SER A 105 1.54 6.31 20.36
CA SER A 105 2.72 6.87 21.03
C SER A 105 3.20 8.21 20.51
N GLY A 106 2.44 8.96 19.73
CA GLY A 106 2.83 10.30 19.28
C GLY A 106 4.15 10.41 18.48
N GLU A 107 5.01 9.43 18.52
CA GLU A 107 6.27 9.33 17.79
C GLU A 107 6.14 8.29 16.67
N ASN A 108 6.04 8.76 15.42
CA ASN A 108 6.04 7.91 14.23
C ASN A 108 7.43 7.37 13.92
N SER A 109 8.24 7.06 14.96
CA SER A 109 9.61 6.58 14.80
C SER A 109 9.85 5.30 15.59
N ILE A 110 10.59 4.37 14.98
CA ILE A 110 11.03 3.13 15.61
C ILE A 110 12.55 3.08 15.55
N LEU A 111 13.19 3.08 16.69
CA LEU A 111 14.66 2.97 16.78
C LEU A 111 15.16 1.64 16.18
N PRO A 112 16.44 1.56 15.76
CA PRO A 112 17.03 0.32 15.31
C PRO A 112 16.86 -0.80 16.34
N ASN A 113 16.51 -1.99 15.88
CA ASN A 113 16.30 -3.20 16.70
C ASN A 113 15.26 -3.06 17.82
N SER A 114 14.48 -1.96 17.87
CA SER A 114 13.41 -1.77 18.83
C SER A 114 12.06 -2.24 18.30
N GLU A 115 11.12 -2.43 19.22
CA GLU A 115 9.74 -2.84 18.93
C GLU A 115 8.77 -1.73 19.34
N THR A 116 7.65 -1.65 18.60
CA THR A 116 6.53 -0.80 18.98
C THR A 116 5.21 -1.49 18.70
N ILE A 117 4.15 -1.04 19.34
CA ILE A 117 2.80 -1.58 19.19
C ILE A 117 1.95 -0.58 18.44
N PHE A 118 1.21 -1.08 17.44
CA PHE A 118 0.28 -0.30 16.63
C PHE A 118 -1.11 -0.88 16.74
N ASP A 119 -2.07 -0.02 17.07
CA ASP A 119 -3.48 -0.34 16.95
C ASP A 119 -4.03 0.24 15.66
N PHE A 120 -4.92 -0.50 15.00
CA PHE A 120 -5.61 -0.04 13.82
C PHE A 120 -7.09 -0.37 13.89
N LYS A 121 -7.88 0.47 13.23
CA LYS A 121 -9.32 0.28 13.10
C LYS A 121 -9.77 0.79 11.73
N THR A 122 -10.62 0.04 11.06
CA THR A 122 -11.33 0.48 9.86
C THR A 122 -12.80 0.09 9.94
N SER A 123 -13.62 0.86 9.24
CA SER A 123 -15.07 0.64 9.16
C SER A 123 -15.49 0.86 7.71
N MET A 124 -16.31 -0.04 7.20
CA MET A 124 -16.78 -0.02 5.82
C MET A 124 -18.29 -0.20 5.79
N ASN A 125 -18.98 0.56 4.92
CA ASN A 125 -20.38 0.35 4.63
C ASN A 125 -20.53 -0.86 3.72
N LEU A 126 -21.33 -1.85 4.10
CA LEU A 126 -21.53 -3.09 3.35
C LEU A 126 -22.21 -2.87 1.99
N ASP A 127 -22.96 -1.80 1.81
CA ASP A 127 -23.59 -1.47 0.53
C ASP A 127 -22.58 -1.06 -0.54
N LYS A 128 -21.35 -0.68 -0.12
CA LYS A 128 -20.27 -0.21 -1.00
C LYS A 128 -19.20 -1.27 -1.29
N ILE A 129 -19.27 -2.42 -0.67
CA ILE A 129 -18.32 -3.51 -0.84
C ILE A 129 -18.97 -4.73 -1.44
N LYS A 130 -18.19 -5.55 -2.13
CA LYS A 130 -18.65 -6.88 -2.56
C LYS A 130 -19.15 -7.65 -1.33
N ARG A 131 -20.26 -8.37 -1.47
CA ARG A 131 -20.86 -9.15 -0.38
C ARG A 131 -19.81 -10.05 0.27
N ILE A 132 -19.51 -9.77 1.54
CA ILE A 132 -18.74 -10.68 2.39
C ILE A 132 -19.68 -11.82 2.81
N ASN A 133 -19.23 -13.06 2.61
CA ASN A 133 -19.90 -14.20 3.20
C ASN A 133 -19.39 -14.38 4.64
N ILE A 134 -20.20 -13.98 5.61
CA ILE A 134 -19.85 -14.02 7.04
C ILE A 134 -19.58 -15.42 7.61
N ASN A 135 -20.01 -16.48 6.90
CA ASN A 135 -19.74 -17.86 7.32
C ASN A 135 -18.33 -18.31 6.91
N ASN A 136 -17.66 -17.55 6.05
CA ASN A 136 -16.31 -17.83 5.58
C ASN A 136 -15.32 -16.91 6.26
N SER A 137 -14.12 -17.40 6.50
CA SER A 137 -13.01 -16.57 6.98
C SER A 137 -12.57 -15.57 5.91
N ILE A 138 -11.98 -14.47 6.35
CA ILE A 138 -11.31 -13.49 5.52
C ILE A 138 -9.81 -13.50 5.74
N SER A 139 -9.09 -12.93 4.80
CA SER A 139 -7.67 -12.59 4.91
C SER A 139 -7.51 -11.08 4.86
N ILE A 140 -6.57 -10.55 5.62
CA ILE A 140 -6.25 -9.12 5.68
C ILE A 140 -4.78 -8.96 5.37
N GLU A 141 -4.47 -8.02 4.48
CA GLU A 141 -3.10 -7.60 4.22
C GLU A 141 -2.93 -6.15 4.67
N LEU A 142 -1.97 -5.93 5.56
CA LEU A 142 -1.60 -4.63 6.10
C LEU A 142 -0.39 -4.10 5.31
N LEU A 143 -0.53 -2.95 4.67
CA LEU A 143 0.50 -2.32 3.86
C LEU A 143 1.13 -1.16 4.64
N PHE A 144 2.30 -1.39 5.18
CA PHE A 144 3.11 -0.38 5.86
C PHE A 144 4.01 0.35 4.86
N THR A 145 4.21 1.64 5.08
CA THR A 145 5.16 2.43 4.30
C THR A 145 5.96 3.38 5.19
N SER A 146 7.21 3.62 4.79
CA SER A 146 8.11 4.61 5.38
C SER A 146 9.12 5.04 4.32
N PHE A 147 9.27 6.34 4.07
CA PHE A 147 10.22 6.91 3.09
C PHE A 147 10.21 6.22 1.71
N GLY A 148 9.03 5.88 1.19
CA GLY A 148 8.89 5.22 -0.12
C GLY A 148 9.25 3.73 -0.15
N LYS A 149 9.68 3.14 0.97
CA LYS A 149 9.81 1.69 1.13
C LYS A 149 8.51 1.11 1.64
N ASN A 150 8.18 -0.12 1.26
CA ASN A 150 6.95 -0.80 1.63
C ASN A 150 7.25 -2.14 2.33
N ASN A 151 6.32 -2.54 3.20
CA ASN A 151 6.28 -3.87 3.80
C ASN A 151 4.82 -4.32 3.87
N ASN A 152 4.56 -5.58 3.53
CA ASN A 152 3.24 -6.17 3.57
C ASN A 152 3.21 -7.27 4.63
N PHE A 153 2.16 -7.27 5.42
CA PHE A 153 1.92 -8.31 6.42
C PHE A 153 0.53 -8.89 6.24
N LYS A 154 0.46 -10.20 5.94
CA LYS A 154 -0.79 -10.91 5.69
C LYS A 154 -1.23 -11.69 6.92
N ILE A 155 -2.52 -11.64 7.21
CA ILE A 155 -3.18 -12.38 8.29
C ILE A 155 -4.32 -13.17 7.63
N ASP A 156 -4.28 -14.47 7.74
CA ASP A 156 -5.27 -15.38 7.15
C ASP A 156 -6.23 -15.95 8.21
N ASN A 157 -7.34 -16.51 7.75
CA ASN A 157 -8.31 -17.26 8.55
C ASN A 157 -8.98 -16.47 9.68
N ILE A 158 -9.23 -15.18 9.46
CA ILE A 158 -9.93 -14.33 10.41
C ILE A 158 -11.43 -14.63 10.33
N LYS A 159 -12.01 -15.02 11.46
CA LYS A 159 -13.44 -15.24 11.59
C LYS A 159 -14.18 -13.93 11.76
N ILE A 160 -15.38 -13.84 11.19
CA ILE A 160 -16.25 -12.68 11.30
C ILE A 160 -17.31 -12.96 12.39
N GLU A 161 -17.44 -12.03 13.32
CA GLU A 161 -18.46 -12.07 14.36
C GLU A 161 -19.68 -11.24 13.97
N LYS A 162 -20.88 -11.63 14.40
CA LYS A 162 -22.12 -10.84 14.27
C LYS A 162 -22.39 -10.11 15.56
N VAL A 163 -22.64 -8.82 15.46
CA VAL A 163 -23.05 -7.99 16.60
C VAL A 163 -24.45 -7.43 16.31
N TYR A 164 -25.39 -7.72 17.21
CA TYR A 164 -26.79 -7.31 17.14
C TYR A 164 -27.11 -6.20 18.13
#